data_549367015664f3976d85558b8fba7a57
#
_entry.id   549367015664f3976d85558b8fba7a57
#
_cell.length_a   1.000
_cell.length_b   1.000
_cell.length_c   1.000
_cell.angle_alpha   90.00
_cell.angle_beta   90.00
_cell.angle_gamma   90.00
#
_symmetry.space_group_name_H-M   'P 1'
#
loop_
_entity.id
_entity.type
_entity.pdbx_description
1 polymer ?
#
loop_
_entity_poly.entity_id
_entity_poly.type
_entity_poly.pdbx_seq_one_letter_code
_entity_poly.pdbx_strand_id
1 'polypeptide(L)'
;MSTPTAPRSNPTAVTHEVTNQAPPLTGHDAADDAVLLEGVRREGAEWHLEELHRFGRYVGSEEAQHWADQANRHEPELRTHDRFGHRIDEVEFHPAYHSLMDASVRAGLAGAAWADERPGAHAARAGGFMLATMLEQGHLCPVSMTYAVVPALRRSPDLAKTYEPLLTSRVYEPGLSTPTAKRGLLAGMGMTEKQGGTDVRANTTAAVEQADGTWRLRGHKWFTSAPMNDLFLVLAQSPGGLSCFLVPRVLPDGSRNTFRIQRLKDKLGNRSNASSEPEFDDTVAWLVGDEGKGVRTIIDMVTMTRLDCVLGSAAGIRAALAQAAHHARHRSVFGVELIDQPLMRNVLADLSLESEAATTLALRLAGAADRAHRGDAGERAFLRLATAVGKYWVCKRQPVAVAEALECLGGNGYDEASGMPRLYREAPLNGIWEGSGNVNALDMLRALTREPESLEALSAEIGAAAGADARLDAAWRELRAELARPEDAQLRARRVVERAALVLQGSLLVRHAPAAVADAFCASRLAGDQGLAFGTLPAGTDFAALLGRLPA
;
A
#
# COMPACT_ATOMS: atom_id res chain seq x y z
N MET A 1 -29.88 13.47 -27.38
CA MET A 1 -30.38 12.22 -26.83
C MET A 1 -30.53 12.45 -25.34
N SER A 2 -31.78 12.44 -24.83
CA SER A 2 -32.07 12.70 -23.41
C SER A 2 -31.55 11.53 -22.57
N THR A 3 -30.69 11.84 -21.60
CA THR A 3 -30.25 10.93 -20.54
C THR A 3 -31.48 10.29 -19.87
N PRO A 4 -31.50 8.97 -19.67
CA PRO A 4 -32.59 8.35 -18.92
C PRO A 4 -32.50 8.86 -17.47
N THR A 5 -33.49 9.62 -17.06
CA THR A 5 -33.70 9.93 -15.64
C THR A 5 -33.87 8.60 -14.90
N ALA A 6 -33.02 8.35 -13.91
CA ALA A 6 -33.19 7.23 -12.99
C ALA A 6 -34.64 7.19 -12.49
N PRO A 7 -35.26 6.01 -12.39
CA PRO A 7 -36.62 5.89 -11.88
C PRO A 7 -36.64 6.50 -10.47
N ARG A 8 -37.49 7.49 -10.25
CA ARG A 8 -37.72 8.03 -8.91
C ARG A 8 -38.11 6.86 -8.02
N SER A 9 -37.30 6.57 -7.02
CA SER A 9 -37.67 5.63 -5.95
C SER A 9 -39.03 6.03 -5.44
N ASN A 10 -39.90 5.04 -5.16
CA ASN A 10 -41.20 5.27 -4.57
C ASN A 10 -40.97 6.14 -3.32
N PRO A 11 -41.49 7.38 -3.25
CA PRO A 11 -41.02 8.37 -2.28
C PRO A 11 -41.48 8.14 -0.85
N THR A 12 -42.15 7.04 -0.59
CA THR A 12 -42.82 6.84 0.70
C THR A 12 -42.40 5.53 1.34
N ALA A 13 -41.50 5.63 2.33
CA ALA A 13 -41.62 4.76 3.48
C ALA A 13 -43.10 4.88 3.96
N VAL A 14 -43.86 3.82 3.88
CA VAL A 14 -45.32 3.83 4.14
C VAL A 14 -45.68 4.26 5.56
N THR A 15 -44.70 4.27 6.48
CA THR A 15 -44.90 4.49 7.91
C THR A 15 -44.16 5.72 8.46
N HIS A 16 -43.17 6.28 7.75
CA HIS A 16 -42.35 7.39 8.25
C HIS A 16 -41.66 8.14 7.09
N GLU A 17 -41.18 9.35 7.38
CA GLU A 17 -40.27 10.11 6.52
C GLU A 17 -38.82 9.74 6.84
N VAL A 18 -37.99 9.56 5.82
CA VAL A 18 -36.57 9.30 5.98
C VAL A 18 -35.86 10.65 6.22
N THR A 19 -35.32 10.83 7.41
CA THR A 19 -34.62 12.06 7.82
C THR A 19 -33.30 11.74 8.51
N ASN A 20 -32.42 12.75 8.65
CA ASN A 20 -31.18 12.65 9.42
C ASN A 20 -30.25 11.50 8.97
N GLN A 21 -30.18 11.26 7.66
CA GLN A 21 -29.25 10.30 7.04
C GLN A 21 -28.15 11.04 6.30
N ALA A 22 -26.88 10.67 6.55
CA ALA A 22 -25.76 11.18 5.77
C ALA A 22 -25.85 10.68 4.32
N PRO A 23 -25.70 11.56 3.32
CA PRO A 23 -25.61 11.13 1.92
C PRO A 23 -24.32 10.33 1.70
N PRO A 24 -24.21 9.54 0.62
CA PRO A 24 -22.95 8.94 0.23
C PRO A 24 -21.87 10.00 0.00
N LEU A 25 -20.62 9.70 0.38
CA LEU A 25 -19.47 10.57 0.08
C LEU A 25 -19.04 10.36 -1.38
N THR A 26 -19.70 11.09 -2.29
CA THR A 26 -19.43 11.05 -3.74
C THR A 26 -19.50 12.46 -4.33
N GLY A 27 -19.01 12.62 -5.57
CA GLY A 27 -19.05 13.90 -6.28
C GLY A 27 -18.05 14.96 -5.78
N HIS A 28 -16.99 14.52 -5.09
CA HIS A 28 -15.95 15.39 -4.54
C HIS A 28 -14.59 15.16 -5.22
N ASP A 29 -13.65 16.05 -4.96
CA ASP A 29 -12.25 15.86 -5.33
C ASP A 29 -11.49 15.25 -4.14
N ALA A 30 -11.19 13.95 -4.21
CA ALA A 30 -10.46 13.27 -3.15
C ALA A 30 -9.03 13.79 -2.93
N ALA A 31 -8.49 14.58 -3.88
CA ALA A 31 -7.22 15.26 -3.74
C ALA A 31 -7.33 16.63 -3.05
N ASP A 32 -8.55 17.12 -2.76
CA ASP A 32 -8.74 18.31 -1.92
C ASP A 32 -8.48 17.98 -0.44
N ASP A 33 -7.22 17.70 -0.19
CA ASP A 33 -6.67 17.20 1.07
C ASP A 33 -5.34 17.90 1.36
N ALA A 34 -5.35 18.83 2.31
CA ALA A 34 -4.19 19.64 2.64
C ALA A 34 -2.97 18.78 3.04
N VAL A 35 -3.19 17.71 3.80
CA VAL A 35 -2.10 16.84 4.29
C VAL A 35 -1.41 16.11 3.13
N LEU A 36 -2.20 15.58 2.19
CA LEU A 36 -1.70 14.93 0.99
C LEU A 36 -0.92 15.92 0.10
N LEU A 37 -1.53 17.08 -0.20
CA LEU A 37 -0.95 18.08 -1.10
C LEU A 37 0.32 18.70 -0.55
N GLU A 38 0.35 19.02 0.75
CA GLU A 38 1.54 19.55 1.44
C GLU A 38 2.70 18.53 1.36
N GLY A 39 2.41 17.25 1.59
CA GLY A 39 3.39 16.18 1.50
C GLY A 39 3.94 15.99 0.07
N VAL A 40 3.08 15.98 -0.93
CA VAL A 40 3.46 15.86 -2.34
C VAL A 40 4.33 17.05 -2.79
N ARG A 41 3.96 18.29 -2.40
CA ARG A 41 4.78 19.49 -2.66
C ARG A 41 6.15 19.41 -1.99
N ARG A 42 6.18 19.06 -0.72
CA ARG A 42 7.42 18.93 0.08
C ARG A 42 8.39 17.95 -0.55
N GLU A 43 7.91 16.87 -1.10
CA GLU A 43 8.75 15.85 -1.73
C GLU A 43 9.06 16.13 -3.22
N GLY A 44 8.82 17.37 -3.68
CA GLY A 44 9.26 17.87 -4.99
C GLY A 44 8.33 17.56 -6.17
N ALA A 45 7.09 17.14 -5.90
CA ALA A 45 6.13 16.78 -6.95
C ALA A 45 5.02 17.83 -7.16
N GLU A 46 5.29 19.11 -6.88
CA GLU A 46 4.33 20.21 -7.10
C GLU A 46 3.83 20.28 -8.55
N TRP A 47 4.68 19.95 -9.50
CA TRP A 47 4.37 19.94 -10.94
C TRP A 47 3.25 18.93 -11.30
N HIS A 48 2.89 18.00 -10.40
CA HIS A 48 1.89 16.95 -10.64
C HIS A 48 0.53 17.25 -10.01
N LEU A 49 0.36 18.35 -9.30
CA LEU A 49 -0.85 18.61 -8.52
C LEU A 49 -2.13 18.67 -9.37
N GLU A 50 -2.06 19.24 -10.59
CA GLU A 50 -3.22 19.28 -11.48
C GLU A 50 -3.69 17.89 -11.90
N GLU A 51 -2.75 16.99 -12.20
CA GLU A 51 -3.05 15.59 -12.50
C GLU A 51 -3.64 14.87 -11.28
N LEU A 52 -3.11 15.19 -10.09
CA LEU A 52 -3.60 14.63 -8.83
C LEU A 52 -5.06 15.04 -8.58
N HIS A 53 -5.40 16.31 -8.76
CA HIS A 53 -6.78 16.80 -8.67
C HIS A 53 -7.69 16.18 -9.74
N ARG A 54 -7.20 15.99 -10.96
CA ARG A 54 -7.97 15.30 -12.01
C ARG A 54 -8.28 13.86 -11.58
N PHE A 55 -7.28 13.17 -11.06
CA PHE A 55 -7.45 11.80 -10.58
C PHE A 55 -8.30 11.76 -9.29
N GLY A 56 -8.17 12.74 -8.41
CA GLY A 56 -9.01 12.89 -7.21
C GLY A 56 -10.49 13.02 -7.52
N ARG A 57 -10.84 13.82 -8.54
CA ARG A 57 -12.24 13.93 -9.02
C ARG A 57 -12.76 12.62 -9.61
N TYR A 58 -11.90 11.84 -10.29
CA TYR A 58 -12.27 10.49 -10.73
C TYR A 58 -12.52 9.58 -9.52
N VAL A 59 -11.61 9.56 -8.55
CA VAL A 59 -11.72 8.75 -7.32
C VAL A 59 -13.00 9.06 -6.54
N GLY A 60 -13.37 10.35 -6.41
CA GLY A 60 -14.59 10.79 -5.73
C GLY A 60 -15.87 10.68 -6.56
N SER A 61 -15.81 10.25 -7.83
CA SER A 61 -16.99 10.16 -8.69
C SER A 61 -17.90 8.99 -8.30
N GLU A 62 -19.21 9.14 -8.52
CA GLU A 62 -20.19 8.06 -8.31
C GLU A 62 -19.86 6.83 -9.16
N GLU A 63 -19.40 7.03 -10.39
CA GLU A 63 -19.05 5.96 -11.31
C GLU A 63 -17.88 5.11 -10.78
N ALA A 64 -16.79 5.75 -10.35
CA ALA A 64 -15.63 5.03 -9.82
C ALA A 64 -15.96 4.31 -8.50
N GLN A 65 -16.73 4.94 -7.61
CA GLN A 65 -17.22 4.31 -6.37
C GLN A 65 -18.10 3.10 -6.67
N HIS A 66 -18.97 3.19 -7.67
CA HIS A 66 -19.77 2.05 -8.13
C HIS A 66 -18.86 0.91 -8.66
N TRP A 67 -17.84 1.21 -9.47
CA TRP A 67 -16.91 0.18 -9.94
C TRP A 67 -16.14 -0.47 -8.79
N ALA A 68 -15.74 0.30 -7.81
CA ALA A 68 -15.07 -0.23 -6.62
C ALA A 68 -15.95 -1.21 -5.85
N ASP A 69 -17.24 -0.90 -5.68
CA ASP A 69 -18.22 -1.79 -5.06
C ASP A 69 -18.42 -3.06 -5.90
N GLN A 70 -18.65 -2.92 -7.22
CA GLN A 70 -18.90 -4.07 -8.10
C GLN A 70 -17.69 -5.01 -8.19
N ALA A 71 -16.46 -4.48 -8.28
CA ALA A 71 -15.25 -5.29 -8.33
C ALA A 71 -15.06 -6.14 -7.06
N ASN A 72 -15.52 -5.65 -5.90
CA ASN A 72 -15.42 -6.39 -4.64
C ASN A 72 -16.57 -7.37 -4.41
N ARG A 73 -17.78 -7.07 -4.90
CA ARG A 73 -18.94 -7.96 -4.80
C ARG A 73 -18.86 -9.15 -5.75
N HIS A 74 -18.24 -8.95 -6.90
CA HIS A 74 -18.04 -9.97 -7.93
C HIS A 74 -16.58 -10.42 -7.93
N GLU A 75 -16.28 -11.37 -7.05
CA GLU A 75 -14.92 -11.90 -6.90
C GLU A 75 -14.45 -12.58 -8.19
N PRO A 76 -13.12 -12.61 -8.46
CA PRO A 76 -12.56 -13.26 -9.63
C PRO A 76 -12.87 -14.76 -9.67
N GLU A 77 -13.17 -15.29 -10.86
CA GLU A 77 -13.48 -16.69 -11.08
C GLU A 77 -12.37 -17.42 -11.82
N LEU A 78 -11.95 -18.57 -11.29
CA LEU A 78 -10.94 -19.42 -11.92
C LEU A 78 -11.57 -20.28 -13.02
N ARG A 79 -11.00 -20.19 -14.20
CA ARG A 79 -11.30 -21.04 -15.37
C ARG A 79 -10.08 -21.93 -15.64
N THR A 80 -10.07 -23.13 -15.09
CA THR A 80 -8.94 -24.07 -15.26
C THR A 80 -8.91 -24.72 -16.63
N HIS A 81 -10.09 -24.97 -17.24
CA HIS A 81 -10.23 -25.65 -18.52
C HIS A 81 -11.26 -24.92 -19.42
N ASP A 82 -11.06 -25.01 -20.72
CA ASP A 82 -12.05 -24.62 -21.71
C ASP A 82 -13.18 -25.67 -21.86
N ARG A 83 -14.16 -25.40 -22.71
CA ARG A 83 -15.30 -26.29 -22.97
C ARG A 83 -14.89 -27.66 -23.58
N PHE A 84 -13.67 -27.77 -24.09
CA PHE A 84 -13.18 -28.99 -24.73
C PHE A 84 -12.26 -29.80 -23.80
N GLY A 85 -11.98 -29.31 -22.60
CA GLY A 85 -11.12 -29.96 -21.62
C GLY A 85 -9.63 -29.57 -21.74
N HIS A 86 -9.28 -28.60 -22.60
CA HIS A 86 -7.92 -28.06 -22.63
C HIS A 86 -7.68 -27.18 -21.42
N ARG A 87 -6.53 -27.35 -20.78
CA ARG A 87 -6.16 -26.56 -19.63
C ARG A 87 -5.74 -25.14 -20.06
N ILE A 88 -6.40 -24.12 -19.49
CA ILE A 88 -6.16 -22.70 -19.83
C ILE A 88 -5.64 -21.88 -18.64
N ASP A 89 -5.94 -22.25 -17.41
CA ASP A 89 -5.51 -21.56 -16.18
C ASP A 89 -5.69 -20.04 -16.26
N GLU A 90 -6.89 -19.60 -16.57
CA GLU A 90 -7.27 -18.19 -16.66
C GLU A 90 -8.17 -17.79 -15.50
N VAL A 91 -8.12 -16.51 -15.16
CA VAL A 91 -9.02 -15.90 -14.18
C VAL A 91 -9.85 -14.83 -14.88
N GLU A 92 -11.15 -14.93 -14.72
CA GLU A 92 -12.11 -13.98 -15.21
C GLU A 92 -12.43 -12.95 -14.13
N PHE A 93 -12.35 -11.67 -14.47
CA PHE A 93 -12.64 -10.56 -13.58
C PHE A 93 -13.91 -9.83 -14.05
N HIS A 94 -14.65 -9.27 -13.11
CA HIS A 94 -15.75 -8.37 -13.45
C HIS A 94 -15.24 -7.14 -14.23
N PRO A 95 -16.00 -6.62 -15.23
CA PRO A 95 -15.57 -5.44 -16.01
C PRO A 95 -15.16 -4.22 -15.18
N ALA A 96 -15.79 -4.01 -14.02
CA ALA A 96 -15.43 -2.94 -13.10
C ALA A 96 -13.97 -3.02 -12.61
N TYR A 97 -13.43 -4.23 -12.39
CA TYR A 97 -12.02 -4.40 -12.06
C TYR A 97 -11.11 -3.88 -13.18
N HIS A 98 -11.44 -4.17 -14.43
CA HIS A 98 -10.67 -3.69 -15.57
C HIS A 98 -10.75 -2.17 -15.72
N SER A 99 -11.90 -1.55 -15.39
CA SER A 99 -12.04 -0.09 -15.38
C SER A 99 -11.12 0.57 -14.34
N LEU A 100 -11.05 0.00 -13.13
CA LEU A 100 -10.14 0.47 -12.07
C LEU A 100 -8.67 0.30 -12.45
N MET A 101 -8.31 -0.85 -13.05
CA MET A 101 -6.96 -1.12 -13.54
C MET A 101 -6.54 -0.14 -14.64
N ASP A 102 -7.40 0.09 -15.62
CA ASP A 102 -7.14 1.02 -16.74
C ASP A 102 -6.90 2.44 -16.22
N ALA A 103 -7.77 2.92 -15.31
CA ALA A 103 -7.62 4.24 -14.70
C ALA A 103 -6.30 4.39 -13.94
N SER A 104 -5.92 3.38 -13.14
CA SER A 104 -4.70 3.41 -12.32
C SER A 104 -3.43 3.32 -13.19
N VAL A 105 -3.41 2.47 -14.22
CA VAL A 105 -2.27 2.34 -15.12
C VAL A 105 -2.10 3.61 -15.98
N ARG A 106 -3.19 4.18 -16.52
CA ARG A 106 -3.16 5.45 -17.26
C ARG A 106 -2.70 6.62 -16.40
N ALA A 107 -3.06 6.65 -15.13
CA ALA A 107 -2.55 7.63 -14.16
C ALA A 107 -1.05 7.45 -13.86
N GLY A 108 -0.41 6.38 -14.35
CA GLY A 108 1.01 6.10 -14.16
C GLY A 108 1.37 5.46 -12.83
N LEU A 109 0.39 4.85 -12.16
CA LEU A 109 0.60 4.28 -10.81
C LEU A 109 1.36 2.95 -10.81
N ALA A 110 1.45 2.28 -11.97
CA ALA A 110 2.32 1.13 -12.18
C ALA A 110 3.79 1.58 -12.32
N GLY A 111 4.50 1.16 -13.34
CA GLY A 111 5.94 1.43 -13.48
C GLY A 111 6.34 2.82 -13.96
N ALA A 112 5.44 3.70 -14.36
CA ALA A 112 5.75 4.92 -15.10
C ALA A 112 6.75 5.87 -14.40
N ALA A 113 6.76 5.91 -13.07
CA ALA A 113 7.70 6.74 -12.30
C ALA A 113 9.17 6.36 -12.53
N TRP A 114 9.48 5.12 -12.91
CA TRP A 114 10.85 4.67 -13.20
C TRP A 114 11.41 5.20 -14.53
N ALA A 115 10.53 5.59 -15.45
CA ALA A 115 10.88 6.20 -16.74
C ALA A 115 10.77 7.72 -16.72
N ASP A 116 10.29 8.33 -15.64
CA ASP A 116 10.16 9.78 -15.50
C ASP A 116 11.41 10.37 -14.85
N GLU A 117 12.14 11.18 -15.59
CA GLU A 117 13.39 11.80 -15.12
C GLU A 117 13.16 13.03 -14.21
N ARG A 118 11.93 13.50 -14.06
CA ARG A 118 11.64 14.67 -13.22
C ARG A 118 11.85 14.36 -11.73
N PRO A 119 12.47 15.27 -10.96
CA PRO A 119 12.51 15.15 -9.50
C PRO A 119 11.09 15.05 -8.93
N GLY A 120 10.92 14.17 -7.94
CA GLY A 120 9.62 13.94 -7.30
C GLY A 120 8.70 12.97 -8.05
N ALA A 121 9.14 12.30 -9.13
CA ALA A 121 8.31 11.36 -9.90
C ALA A 121 7.73 10.23 -9.04
N HIS A 122 8.52 9.67 -8.12
CA HIS A 122 8.05 8.65 -7.19
C HIS A 122 7.11 9.21 -6.12
N ALA A 123 7.29 10.47 -5.70
CA ALA A 123 6.36 11.15 -4.79
C ALA A 123 5.03 11.48 -5.48
N ALA A 124 5.06 11.91 -6.76
CA ALA A 124 3.88 12.10 -7.59
C ALA A 124 3.07 10.80 -7.72
N ARG A 125 3.75 9.70 -8.07
CA ARG A 125 3.14 8.35 -8.11
C ARG A 125 2.55 7.96 -6.76
N ALA A 126 3.25 8.22 -5.66
CA ALA A 126 2.78 7.90 -4.32
C ALA A 126 1.48 8.63 -3.96
N GLY A 127 1.37 9.92 -4.28
CA GLY A 127 0.13 10.68 -4.11
C GLY A 127 -1.05 10.07 -4.87
N GLY A 128 -0.84 9.73 -6.14
CA GLY A 128 -1.86 9.05 -6.95
C GLY A 128 -2.21 7.65 -6.42
N PHE A 129 -1.23 6.88 -5.94
CA PHE A 129 -1.44 5.55 -5.35
C PHE A 129 -2.26 5.65 -4.05
N MET A 130 -2.04 6.67 -3.23
CA MET A 130 -2.85 6.92 -2.05
C MET A 130 -4.30 7.24 -2.41
N LEU A 131 -4.55 8.08 -3.43
CA LEU A 131 -5.90 8.35 -3.92
C LEU A 131 -6.60 7.09 -4.45
N ALA A 132 -5.91 6.29 -5.26
CA ALA A 132 -6.44 5.03 -5.77
C ALA A 132 -6.76 4.04 -4.63
N THR A 133 -5.95 4.02 -3.56
CA THR A 133 -6.17 3.21 -2.35
C THR A 133 -7.44 3.64 -1.62
N MET A 134 -7.76 4.93 -1.57
CA MET A 134 -9.00 5.42 -0.96
C MET A 134 -10.23 4.94 -1.72
N LEU A 135 -10.11 4.71 -3.03
CA LEU A 135 -11.17 4.18 -3.86
C LEU A 135 -11.34 2.67 -3.69
N GLU A 136 -10.28 1.88 -4.00
CA GLU A 136 -10.33 0.42 -3.97
C GLU A 136 -8.92 -0.15 -3.88
N GLN A 137 -8.70 -1.10 -3.00
CA GLN A 137 -7.34 -1.56 -2.64
C GLN A 137 -6.92 -2.82 -3.38
N GLY A 138 -7.84 -3.68 -3.78
CA GLY A 138 -7.51 -4.98 -4.36
C GLY A 138 -6.84 -4.89 -5.73
N HIS A 139 -7.35 -4.04 -6.63
CA HIS A 139 -6.75 -3.84 -7.96
C HIS A 139 -5.34 -3.22 -7.89
N LEU A 140 -4.96 -2.61 -6.76
CA LEU A 140 -3.65 -2.01 -6.59
C LEU A 140 -2.53 -3.03 -6.30
N CYS A 141 -2.87 -4.28 -5.99
CA CYS A 141 -1.87 -5.32 -5.80
C CYS A 141 -1.00 -5.54 -7.06
N PRO A 142 -1.56 -5.83 -8.25
CA PRO A 142 -0.76 -5.91 -9.49
C PRO A 142 -0.10 -4.59 -9.88
N VAL A 143 -0.72 -3.45 -9.59
CA VAL A 143 -0.13 -2.12 -9.83
C VAL A 143 1.14 -1.93 -8.98
N SER A 144 1.08 -2.25 -7.69
CA SER A 144 2.23 -2.21 -6.76
C SER A 144 3.34 -3.16 -7.18
N MET A 145 3.00 -4.42 -7.52
CA MET A 145 4.00 -5.39 -7.96
C MET A 145 4.68 -4.98 -9.27
N THR A 146 3.94 -4.39 -10.21
CA THR A 146 4.50 -3.87 -11.47
C THR A 146 5.44 -2.70 -11.25
N TYR A 147 5.11 -1.79 -10.33
CA TYR A 147 6.05 -0.74 -9.89
C TYR A 147 7.31 -1.34 -9.27
N ALA A 148 7.14 -2.28 -8.39
CA ALA A 148 8.20 -2.83 -7.56
C ALA A 148 9.17 -3.75 -8.31
N VAL A 149 8.74 -4.38 -9.42
CA VAL A 149 9.58 -5.33 -10.18
C VAL A 149 10.77 -4.67 -10.88
N VAL A 150 10.64 -3.40 -11.25
CA VAL A 150 11.62 -2.70 -12.10
C VAL A 150 13.04 -2.70 -11.50
N PRO A 151 13.28 -2.29 -10.25
CA PRO A 151 14.64 -2.30 -9.69
C PRO A 151 15.23 -3.72 -9.59
N ALA A 152 14.42 -4.74 -9.34
CA ALA A 152 14.89 -6.13 -9.33
C ALA A 152 15.24 -6.61 -10.74
N LEU A 153 14.43 -6.26 -11.74
CA LEU A 153 14.66 -6.65 -13.14
C LEU A 153 15.95 -6.01 -13.71
N ARG A 154 16.29 -4.80 -13.29
CA ARG A 154 17.54 -4.09 -13.67
C ARG A 154 18.82 -4.83 -13.27
N ARG A 155 18.71 -5.87 -12.41
CA ARG A 155 19.82 -6.79 -12.12
C ARG A 155 20.19 -7.69 -13.30
N SER A 156 19.33 -7.78 -14.32
CA SER A 156 19.59 -8.46 -15.60
C SER A 156 19.34 -7.48 -16.74
N PRO A 157 20.39 -6.77 -17.22
CA PRO A 157 20.27 -5.68 -18.19
C PRO A 157 19.53 -6.06 -19.48
N ASP A 158 19.71 -7.27 -19.99
CA ASP A 158 19.05 -7.73 -21.22
C ASP A 158 17.53 -7.92 -21.03
N LEU A 159 17.12 -8.49 -19.87
CA LEU A 159 15.72 -8.61 -19.51
C LEU A 159 15.09 -7.24 -19.24
N ALA A 160 15.81 -6.36 -18.55
CA ALA A 160 15.36 -5.00 -18.30
C ALA A 160 15.17 -4.23 -19.63
N LYS A 161 16.14 -4.29 -20.53
CA LYS A 161 16.04 -3.66 -21.86
C LYS A 161 14.81 -4.11 -22.64
N THR A 162 14.43 -5.38 -22.50
CA THR A 162 13.26 -5.95 -23.18
C THR A 162 11.94 -5.56 -22.55
N TYR A 163 11.83 -5.63 -21.21
CA TYR A 163 10.53 -5.58 -20.54
C TYR A 163 10.26 -4.26 -19.80
N GLU A 164 11.30 -3.53 -19.36
CA GLU A 164 11.09 -2.29 -18.59
C GLU A 164 10.31 -1.22 -19.38
N PRO A 165 10.54 -0.98 -20.69
CA PRO A 165 9.74 0.00 -21.43
C PRO A 165 8.23 -0.34 -21.46
N LEU A 166 7.89 -1.63 -21.39
CA LEU A 166 6.51 -2.10 -21.39
C LEU A 166 5.91 -2.06 -19.97
N LEU A 167 6.71 -2.34 -18.93
CA LEU A 167 6.31 -2.25 -17.52
C LEU A 167 6.12 -0.79 -17.06
N THR A 168 6.83 0.15 -17.68
CA THR A 168 6.72 1.60 -17.41
C THR A 168 5.67 2.29 -18.26
N SER A 169 5.02 1.56 -19.17
CA SER A 169 3.94 2.07 -20.02
C SER A 169 2.71 2.47 -19.19
N ARG A 170 1.96 3.43 -19.73
CA ARG A 170 0.65 3.85 -19.20
C ARG A 170 -0.53 3.17 -19.91
N VAL A 171 -0.27 2.05 -20.58
CA VAL A 171 -1.30 1.29 -21.31
C VAL A 171 -1.66 0.04 -20.53
N TYR A 172 -2.92 -0.10 -20.17
CA TYR A 172 -3.46 -1.33 -19.62
C TYR A 172 -3.98 -2.21 -20.76
N GLU A 173 -3.41 -3.39 -20.89
CA GLU A 173 -3.78 -4.35 -21.94
C GLU A 173 -3.99 -5.73 -21.29
N PRO A 174 -5.24 -6.05 -20.87
CA PRO A 174 -5.55 -7.32 -20.23
C PRO A 174 -5.46 -8.50 -21.17
N GLY A 175 -5.51 -9.70 -20.60
CA GLY A 175 -5.42 -10.96 -21.34
C GLY A 175 -3.98 -11.44 -21.51
N LEU A 176 -3.85 -12.74 -21.79
CA LEU A 176 -2.55 -13.41 -21.93
C LEU A 176 -2.14 -13.48 -23.39
N SER A 177 -1.04 -12.84 -23.72
CA SER A 177 -0.39 -12.90 -25.03
C SER A 177 1.13 -12.82 -24.87
N THR A 178 1.88 -13.01 -25.94
CA THR A 178 3.34 -12.84 -25.92
C THR A 178 3.70 -11.46 -25.38
N PRO A 179 4.48 -11.36 -24.29
CA PRO A 179 4.73 -10.08 -23.63
C PRO A 179 5.25 -8.99 -24.56
N THR A 180 6.16 -9.32 -25.49
CA THR A 180 6.73 -8.36 -26.43
C THR A 180 5.78 -7.90 -27.53
N ALA A 181 4.61 -8.51 -27.66
CA ALA A 181 3.55 -8.09 -28.59
C ALA A 181 2.56 -7.10 -27.95
N LYS A 182 2.63 -6.90 -26.65
CA LYS A 182 1.77 -5.97 -25.90
C LYS A 182 2.39 -4.56 -25.83
N ARG A 183 1.54 -3.57 -25.58
CA ARG A 183 1.94 -2.16 -25.40
C ARG A 183 2.18 -1.79 -23.94
N GLY A 184 1.73 -2.61 -23.01
CA GLY A 184 1.93 -2.48 -21.59
C GLY A 184 1.85 -3.82 -20.90
N LEU A 185 2.66 -4.02 -19.87
CA LEU A 185 2.78 -5.27 -19.12
C LEU A 185 2.50 -5.05 -17.66
N LEU A 186 2.00 -6.10 -17.03
CA LEU A 186 1.91 -6.22 -15.57
C LEU A 186 2.82 -7.34 -15.07
N ALA A 187 3.42 -7.12 -13.90
CA ALA A 187 4.26 -8.12 -13.26
C ALA A 187 3.76 -8.49 -11.86
N GLY A 188 4.11 -9.69 -11.42
CA GLY A 188 3.84 -10.21 -10.10
C GLY A 188 5.06 -10.88 -9.48
N MET A 189 4.87 -11.51 -8.32
CA MET A 189 5.91 -12.30 -7.67
C MET A 189 5.34 -13.54 -6.99
N GLY A 190 6.18 -14.58 -6.88
CA GLY A 190 5.89 -15.84 -6.18
C GLY A 190 7.06 -16.24 -5.28
N MET A 191 6.96 -15.97 -3.97
CA MET A 191 8.00 -16.31 -3.00
C MET A 191 7.56 -17.40 -2.02
N THR A 192 6.39 -17.21 -1.41
CA THR A 192 5.86 -18.08 -0.35
C THR A 192 5.46 -19.45 -0.89
N GLU A 193 5.86 -20.50 -0.20
CA GLU A 193 5.41 -21.89 -0.43
C GLU A 193 4.53 -22.37 0.74
N LYS A 194 3.95 -23.58 0.63
CA LYS A 194 3.03 -24.12 1.66
C LYS A 194 3.63 -24.17 3.05
N GLN A 195 4.95 -24.43 3.18
CA GLN A 195 5.65 -24.49 4.46
C GLN A 195 5.90 -23.13 5.09
N GLY A 196 5.77 -22.03 4.36
CA GLY A 196 5.87 -20.65 4.88
C GLY A 196 6.58 -19.66 3.96
N GLY A 197 6.47 -18.37 4.29
CA GLY A 197 7.06 -17.27 3.52
C GLY A 197 8.15 -16.49 4.29
N THR A 198 8.27 -16.68 5.61
CA THR A 198 9.27 -15.97 6.41
C THR A 198 10.68 -16.52 6.17
N ASP A 199 10.82 -17.82 6.11
CA ASP A 199 12.08 -18.49 5.79
C ASP A 199 12.07 -18.99 4.33
N VAL A 200 12.22 -18.08 3.39
CA VAL A 200 12.22 -18.40 1.95
C VAL A 200 13.42 -19.28 1.53
N ARG A 201 14.46 -19.40 2.39
CA ARG A 201 15.60 -20.30 2.11
C ARG A 201 15.21 -21.77 2.20
N ALA A 202 14.13 -22.06 2.93
CA ALA A 202 13.55 -23.40 3.03
C ALA A 202 12.64 -23.75 1.83
N ASN A 203 12.54 -22.90 0.81
CA ASN A 203 11.78 -23.19 -0.40
C ASN A 203 12.27 -24.45 -1.09
N THR A 204 11.33 -25.22 -1.64
CA THR A 204 11.57 -26.51 -2.28
C THR A 204 11.38 -26.48 -3.80
N THR A 205 10.75 -25.41 -4.35
CA THR A 205 10.69 -25.23 -5.80
C THR A 205 12.10 -25.25 -6.38
N ALA A 206 12.36 -26.13 -7.33
CA ALA A 206 13.67 -26.35 -7.93
C ALA A 206 13.74 -25.75 -9.34
N ALA A 207 14.94 -25.38 -9.76
CA ALA A 207 15.24 -24.88 -11.09
C ALA A 207 16.43 -25.62 -11.69
N VAL A 208 16.31 -26.04 -12.96
CA VAL A 208 17.37 -26.76 -13.70
C VAL A 208 17.67 -26.02 -14.98
N GLU A 209 18.95 -25.68 -15.18
CA GLU A 209 19.43 -24.99 -16.37
C GLU A 209 19.36 -25.89 -17.61
N GLN A 210 19.02 -25.30 -18.75
CA GLN A 210 18.94 -25.95 -20.03
C GLN A 210 20.09 -25.51 -20.96
N ALA A 211 20.37 -26.30 -22.00
CA ALA A 211 21.44 -26.03 -22.94
C ALA A 211 21.25 -24.71 -23.74
N ASP A 212 20.01 -24.21 -23.82
CA ASP A 212 19.65 -22.96 -24.49
C ASP A 212 19.74 -21.72 -23.58
N GLY A 213 20.21 -21.88 -22.34
CA GLY A 213 20.33 -20.83 -21.33
C GLY A 213 19.02 -20.49 -20.62
N THR A 214 17.92 -21.17 -20.93
CA THR A 214 16.68 -21.11 -20.16
C THR A 214 16.75 -22.02 -18.93
N TRP A 215 15.80 -21.90 -18.05
CA TRP A 215 15.65 -22.73 -16.86
C TRP A 215 14.29 -23.42 -16.86
N ARG A 216 14.20 -24.59 -16.21
CA ARG A 216 12.95 -25.31 -15.99
C ARG A 216 12.66 -25.36 -14.50
N LEU A 217 11.50 -24.80 -14.11
CA LEU A 217 11.06 -24.81 -12.72
C LEU A 217 10.11 -25.98 -12.47
N ARG A 218 10.26 -26.60 -11.28
CA ARG A 218 9.34 -27.59 -10.74
C ARG A 218 9.08 -27.33 -9.27
N GLY A 219 7.79 -27.20 -8.90
CA GLY A 219 7.38 -26.93 -7.52
C GLY A 219 6.06 -26.17 -7.46
N HIS A 220 5.90 -25.32 -6.44
CA HIS A 220 4.65 -24.60 -6.21
C HIS A 220 4.88 -23.27 -5.51
N LYS A 221 3.86 -22.39 -5.57
CA LYS A 221 3.72 -21.24 -4.68
C LYS A 221 2.37 -21.24 -3.99
N TRP A 222 2.29 -20.58 -2.82
CA TRP A 222 1.12 -20.64 -1.95
C TRP A 222 0.26 -19.37 -1.98
N PHE A 223 0.88 -18.23 -2.27
CA PHE A 223 0.23 -16.94 -2.51
C PHE A 223 0.89 -16.28 -3.70
N THR A 224 0.25 -16.34 -4.87
CA THR A 224 0.67 -15.63 -6.07
C THR A 224 -0.51 -14.82 -6.56
N SER A 225 -0.44 -13.51 -6.28
CA SER A 225 -1.50 -12.58 -6.61
C SER A 225 -1.51 -12.24 -8.10
N ALA A 226 -2.69 -11.86 -8.59
CA ALA A 226 -2.94 -11.44 -9.97
C ALA A 226 -2.35 -12.40 -11.02
N PRO A 227 -2.80 -13.68 -11.07
CA PRO A 227 -2.22 -14.70 -11.94
C PRO A 227 -2.39 -14.41 -13.44
N MET A 228 -3.15 -13.38 -13.80
CA MET A 228 -3.28 -12.88 -15.17
C MET A 228 -2.23 -11.81 -15.53
N ASN A 229 -1.31 -11.46 -14.62
CA ASN A 229 -0.14 -10.66 -14.97
C ASN A 229 0.74 -11.40 -15.98
N ASP A 230 1.45 -10.65 -16.79
CA ASP A 230 2.25 -11.20 -17.91
C ASP A 230 3.53 -11.89 -17.43
N LEU A 231 4.17 -11.36 -16.39
CA LEU A 231 5.48 -11.76 -15.88
C LEU A 231 5.45 -11.96 -14.36
N PHE A 232 6.25 -12.90 -13.86
CA PHE A 232 6.42 -13.12 -12.43
C PHE A 232 7.89 -13.27 -12.05
N LEU A 233 8.32 -12.64 -10.93
CA LEU A 233 9.57 -13.02 -10.28
C LEU A 233 9.31 -14.14 -9.28
N VAL A 234 10.00 -15.25 -9.45
CA VAL A 234 9.81 -16.47 -8.66
C VAL A 234 11.14 -16.90 -8.04
N LEU A 235 11.12 -17.24 -6.75
CA LEU A 235 12.28 -17.84 -6.08
C LEU A 235 12.25 -19.36 -6.23
N ALA A 236 13.39 -19.94 -6.66
CA ALA A 236 13.58 -21.38 -6.77
C ALA A 236 15.02 -21.78 -6.42
N GLN A 237 15.22 -23.02 -5.96
CA GLN A 237 16.54 -23.59 -5.70
C GLN A 237 17.18 -24.01 -7.02
N SER A 238 18.37 -23.49 -7.28
CA SER A 238 19.26 -23.92 -8.36
C SER A 238 20.52 -24.60 -7.78
N PRO A 239 21.40 -25.18 -8.59
CA PRO A 239 22.66 -25.74 -8.10
C PRO A 239 23.50 -24.75 -7.29
N GLY A 240 23.49 -23.47 -7.64
CA GLY A 240 24.18 -22.39 -6.92
C GLY A 240 23.44 -21.88 -5.67
N GLY A 241 22.23 -22.38 -5.38
CA GLY A 241 21.40 -21.99 -4.24
C GLY A 241 20.12 -21.25 -4.65
N LEU A 242 19.45 -20.63 -3.66
CA LEU A 242 18.19 -19.94 -3.90
C LEU A 242 18.38 -18.74 -4.85
N SER A 243 17.74 -18.82 -6.01
CA SER A 243 17.87 -17.88 -7.13
C SER A 243 16.53 -17.26 -7.50
N CYS A 244 16.57 -16.13 -8.20
CA CYS A 244 15.39 -15.41 -8.68
C CYS A 244 15.22 -15.64 -10.18
N PHE A 245 14.01 -15.97 -10.61
CA PHE A 245 13.69 -16.27 -12.00
C PHE A 245 12.54 -15.44 -12.51
N LEU A 246 12.64 -14.97 -13.74
CA LEU A 246 11.53 -14.37 -14.49
C LEU A 246 10.74 -15.49 -15.18
N VAL A 247 9.46 -15.57 -14.87
CA VAL A 247 8.51 -16.55 -15.42
C VAL A 247 7.41 -15.80 -16.19
N PRO A 248 7.39 -15.83 -17.53
CA PRO A 248 6.27 -15.29 -18.29
C PRO A 248 5.11 -16.30 -18.32
N ARG A 249 3.88 -15.80 -18.46
CA ARG A 249 2.68 -16.62 -18.68
C ARG A 249 2.57 -17.15 -20.11
N VAL A 250 3.09 -16.41 -21.07
CA VAL A 250 3.15 -16.79 -22.49
C VAL A 250 4.59 -16.67 -22.95
N LEU A 251 5.07 -17.67 -23.65
CA LEU A 251 6.45 -17.75 -24.15
C LEU A 251 6.63 -16.89 -25.43
N PRO A 252 7.88 -16.60 -25.82
CA PRO A 252 8.15 -15.80 -27.04
C PRO A 252 7.59 -16.41 -28.33
N ASP A 253 7.41 -17.72 -28.39
CA ASP A 253 6.81 -18.43 -29.53
C ASP A 253 5.27 -18.39 -29.54
N GLY A 254 4.65 -17.74 -28.56
CA GLY A 254 3.20 -17.65 -28.40
C GLY A 254 2.56 -18.82 -27.65
N SER A 255 3.32 -19.83 -27.26
CA SER A 255 2.79 -20.95 -26.47
C SER A 255 2.55 -20.54 -25.00
N ARG A 256 1.57 -21.20 -24.36
CA ARG A 256 1.33 -21.01 -22.92
C ARG A 256 2.44 -21.66 -22.12
N ASN A 257 3.03 -20.89 -21.20
CA ASN A 257 3.95 -21.47 -20.21
C ASN A 257 3.17 -22.27 -19.16
N THR A 258 3.79 -23.28 -18.59
CA THR A 258 3.16 -24.09 -17.54
C THR A 258 3.07 -23.29 -16.26
N PHE A 259 1.84 -22.92 -15.89
CA PHE A 259 1.52 -22.18 -14.67
C PHE A 259 0.14 -22.66 -14.20
N ARG A 260 0.13 -23.82 -13.51
CA ARG A 260 -1.10 -24.56 -13.21
C ARG A 260 -1.75 -24.00 -11.95
N ILE A 261 -2.81 -23.22 -12.09
CA ILE A 261 -3.54 -22.67 -10.96
C ILE A 261 -4.42 -23.75 -10.35
N GLN A 262 -4.19 -24.07 -9.08
CA GLN A 262 -4.95 -25.10 -8.36
C GLN A 262 -6.26 -24.55 -7.80
N ARG A 263 -6.21 -23.35 -7.24
CA ARG A 263 -7.39 -22.61 -6.74
C ARG A 263 -7.06 -21.14 -6.51
N LEU A 264 -8.09 -20.33 -6.30
CA LEU A 264 -7.99 -18.99 -5.71
C LEU A 264 -8.26 -19.07 -4.20
N LYS A 265 -7.67 -18.15 -3.46
CA LYS A 265 -7.90 -18.01 -2.01
C LYS A 265 -9.23 -17.31 -1.76
N ASP A 266 -10.05 -17.88 -0.86
CA ASP A 266 -11.14 -17.19 -0.20
C ASP A 266 -10.54 -16.32 0.93
N LYS A 267 -10.72 -15.00 0.85
CA LYS A 267 -10.01 -14.03 1.69
C LYS A 267 -10.96 -13.14 2.47
N LEU A 268 -10.48 -12.62 3.60
CA LEU A 268 -11.20 -11.63 4.41
C LEU A 268 -11.52 -10.35 3.61
N GLY A 269 -10.51 -9.79 2.98
CA GLY A 269 -10.54 -8.59 2.15
C GLY A 269 -9.73 -8.78 0.87
N ASN A 270 -9.46 -7.68 0.14
CA ASN A 270 -8.74 -7.72 -1.14
C ASN A 270 -9.44 -8.64 -2.16
N ARG A 271 -10.76 -8.63 -2.15
CA ARG A 271 -11.59 -9.61 -2.85
C ARG A 271 -11.57 -9.42 -4.35
N SER A 272 -11.45 -8.20 -4.83
CA SER A 272 -11.29 -7.90 -6.26
C SER A 272 -9.98 -8.45 -6.85
N ASN A 273 -8.95 -8.72 -6.01
CA ASN A 273 -7.69 -9.32 -6.43
C ASN A 273 -7.74 -10.85 -6.33
N ALA A 274 -7.40 -11.54 -7.39
CA ALA A 274 -7.19 -13.00 -7.38
C ALA A 274 -5.86 -13.32 -6.71
N SER A 275 -5.87 -14.17 -5.68
CA SER A 275 -4.66 -14.73 -5.07
C SER A 275 -4.63 -16.23 -5.32
N SER A 276 -3.69 -16.71 -6.11
CA SER A 276 -3.65 -18.07 -6.64
C SER A 276 -2.61 -18.96 -5.95
N GLU A 277 -2.81 -20.27 -6.09
CA GLU A 277 -1.86 -21.32 -5.72
C GLU A 277 -1.36 -22.00 -7.02
N PRO A 278 -0.30 -21.48 -7.66
CA PRO A 278 0.23 -22.09 -8.87
C PRO A 278 1.18 -23.24 -8.57
N GLU A 279 1.19 -24.25 -9.45
CA GLU A 279 2.19 -25.29 -9.56
C GLU A 279 2.97 -25.15 -10.86
N PHE A 280 4.26 -25.38 -10.75
CA PHE A 280 5.23 -25.37 -11.85
C PHE A 280 5.64 -26.80 -12.17
N ASP A 281 5.58 -27.16 -13.45
CA ASP A 281 5.99 -28.46 -13.94
C ASP A 281 6.60 -28.27 -15.32
N ASP A 282 7.92 -28.33 -15.37
CA ASP A 282 8.71 -27.96 -16.57
C ASP A 282 8.47 -26.51 -17.05
N THR A 283 8.25 -25.59 -16.11
CA THR A 283 7.94 -24.19 -16.39
C THR A 283 9.18 -23.44 -16.86
N VAL A 284 9.10 -22.81 -18.00
CA VAL A 284 10.21 -22.02 -18.61
C VAL A 284 10.44 -20.74 -17.84
N ALA A 285 11.72 -20.43 -17.55
CA ALA A 285 12.12 -19.24 -16.82
C ALA A 285 13.50 -18.73 -17.25
N TRP A 286 13.81 -17.49 -16.89
CA TRP A 286 15.12 -16.85 -17.08
C TRP A 286 15.67 -16.39 -15.74
N LEU A 287 16.94 -16.61 -15.51
CA LEU A 287 17.63 -16.16 -14.30
C LEU A 287 17.65 -14.63 -14.25
N VAL A 288 17.32 -14.07 -13.07
CA VAL A 288 17.40 -12.62 -12.80
C VAL A 288 18.47 -12.37 -11.74
N GLY A 289 19.48 -11.59 -12.10
CA GLY A 289 20.67 -11.37 -11.28
C GLY A 289 21.58 -12.59 -11.24
N ASP A 290 22.29 -12.77 -10.14
CA ASP A 290 23.26 -13.86 -9.97
C ASP A 290 22.61 -15.11 -9.39
N GLU A 291 23.06 -16.28 -9.83
CA GLU A 291 22.68 -17.57 -9.24
C GLU A 291 23.06 -17.63 -7.75
N GLY A 292 22.20 -18.19 -6.93
CA GLY A 292 22.39 -18.26 -5.47
C GLY A 292 22.19 -16.93 -4.73
N LYS A 293 21.88 -15.83 -5.43
CA LYS A 293 21.64 -14.51 -4.85
C LYS A 293 20.17 -14.06 -4.93
N GLY A 294 19.22 -14.99 -5.10
CA GLY A 294 17.81 -14.68 -5.32
C GLY A 294 17.17 -13.82 -4.24
N VAL A 295 17.53 -14.00 -2.95
CA VAL A 295 17.04 -13.13 -1.88
C VAL A 295 17.52 -11.69 -2.06
N ARG A 296 18.78 -11.49 -2.47
CA ARG A 296 19.32 -10.15 -2.71
C ARG A 296 18.61 -9.48 -3.90
N THR A 297 18.27 -10.24 -4.92
CA THR A 297 17.56 -9.73 -6.09
C THR A 297 16.12 -9.34 -5.75
N ILE A 298 15.38 -10.25 -5.10
CA ILE A 298 13.96 -10.03 -4.83
C ILE A 298 13.72 -8.96 -3.75
N ILE A 299 14.69 -8.68 -2.88
CA ILE A 299 14.54 -7.69 -1.81
C ILE A 299 14.41 -6.26 -2.38
N ASP A 300 14.97 -5.99 -3.57
CA ASP A 300 14.77 -4.72 -4.24
C ASP A 300 13.29 -4.50 -4.59
N MET A 301 12.61 -5.55 -5.05
CA MET A 301 11.15 -5.54 -5.26
C MET A 301 10.40 -5.41 -3.94
N VAL A 302 10.76 -6.21 -2.93
CA VAL A 302 10.10 -6.19 -1.61
C VAL A 302 10.21 -4.83 -0.92
N THR A 303 11.29 -4.10 -1.11
CA THR A 303 11.44 -2.75 -0.54
C THR A 303 10.38 -1.80 -1.10
N MET A 304 10.10 -1.87 -2.39
CA MET A 304 9.09 -1.02 -3.03
C MET A 304 7.66 -1.45 -2.68
N THR A 305 7.37 -2.75 -2.62
CA THR A 305 6.05 -3.21 -2.16
C THR A 305 5.82 -2.89 -0.68
N ARG A 306 6.85 -2.87 0.16
CA ARG A 306 6.74 -2.40 1.55
C ARG A 306 6.44 -0.91 1.65
N LEU A 307 7.05 -0.09 0.80
CA LEU A 307 6.70 1.33 0.68
C LEU A 307 5.21 1.49 0.34
N ASP A 308 4.72 0.73 -0.64
CA ASP A 308 3.30 0.74 -1.01
C ASP A 308 2.38 0.23 0.10
N CYS A 309 2.83 -0.70 0.96
CA CYS A 309 2.08 -1.06 2.17
C CYS A 309 1.94 0.12 3.14
N VAL A 310 2.98 0.95 3.30
CA VAL A 310 2.91 2.16 4.15
C VAL A 310 1.97 3.19 3.55
N LEU A 311 2.11 3.48 2.25
CA LEU A 311 1.23 4.39 1.50
C LEU A 311 -0.23 3.93 1.56
N GLY A 312 -0.48 2.65 1.27
CA GLY A 312 -1.81 2.05 1.28
C GLY A 312 -2.45 2.05 2.68
N SER A 313 -1.65 1.83 3.73
CA SER A 313 -2.16 1.88 5.12
C SER A 313 -2.48 3.31 5.55
N ALA A 314 -1.63 4.28 5.24
CA ALA A 314 -1.89 5.69 5.51
C ALA A 314 -3.16 6.17 4.77
N ALA A 315 -3.30 5.82 3.50
CA ALA A 315 -4.48 6.14 2.69
C ALA A 315 -5.75 5.44 3.20
N GLY A 316 -5.64 4.19 3.68
CA GLY A 316 -6.77 3.47 4.27
C GLY A 316 -7.28 4.11 5.57
N ILE A 317 -6.38 4.61 6.42
CA ILE A 317 -6.73 5.42 7.60
C ILE A 317 -7.44 6.70 7.14
N ARG A 318 -6.88 7.38 6.12
CA ARG A 318 -7.43 8.64 5.59
C ARG A 318 -8.81 8.46 4.98
N ALA A 319 -9.04 7.38 4.23
CA ALA A 319 -10.35 7.03 3.65
C ALA A 319 -11.41 6.78 4.73
N ALA A 320 -11.05 6.03 5.77
CA ALA A 320 -11.96 5.76 6.88
C ALA A 320 -12.31 7.03 7.66
N LEU A 321 -11.31 7.89 7.89
CA LEU A 321 -11.51 9.20 8.52
C LEU A 321 -12.42 10.11 7.67
N ALA A 322 -12.27 10.13 6.34
CA ALA A 322 -13.13 10.89 5.43
C ALA A 322 -14.60 10.47 5.58
N GLN A 323 -14.87 9.17 5.59
CA GLN A 323 -16.22 8.63 5.80
C GLN A 323 -16.78 9.01 7.18
N ALA A 324 -15.99 8.88 8.25
CA ALA A 324 -16.39 9.23 9.60
C ALA A 324 -16.67 10.74 9.74
N ALA A 325 -15.81 11.59 9.20
CA ALA A 325 -15.98 13.03 9.21
C ALA A 325 -17.20 13.47 8.39
N HIS A 326 -17.38 12.90 7.19
CA HIS A 326 -18.56 13.16 6.36
C HIS A 326 -19.84 12.78 7.08
N HIS A 327 -19.90 11.58 7.65
CA HIS A 327 -21.06 11.14 8.45
C HIS A 327 -21.33 12.09 9.61
N ALA A 328 -20.30 12.49 10.37
CA ALA A 328 -20.44 13.36 11.52
C ALA A 328 -20.92 14.78 11.18
N ARG A 329 -20.65 15.28 9.97
CA ARG A 329 -21.14 16.57 9.46
C ARG A 329 -22.62 16.53 9.04
N HIS A 330 -23.19 15.36 8.77
CA HIS A 330 -24.54 15.22 8.23
C HIS A 330 -25.51 14.48 9.17
N ARG A 331 -25.02 13.98 10.29
CA ARG A 331 -25.80 13.25 11.29
C ARG A 331 -25.95 14.08 12.56
N SER A 332 -27.19 14.32 12.98
CA SER A 332 -27.49 15.02 14.23
C SER A 332 -27.97 14.07 15.32
N VAL A 333 -27.58 14.32 16.56
CA VAL A 333 -27.99 13.61 17.76
C VAL A 333 -28.26 14.64 18.87
N PHE A 334 -29.38 14.51 19.55
CA PHE A 334 -29.80 15.49 20.57
C PHE A 334 -29.92 16.95 20.04
N GLY A 335 -30.23 17.11 18.75
CA GLY A 335 -30.41 18.40 18.12
C GLY A 335 -29.13 19.10 17.70
N VAL A 336 -27.96 18.44 17.78
CA VAL A 336 -26.64 18.98 17.39
C VAL A 336 -25.95 17.97 16.44
N GLU A 337 -25.25 18.46 15.44
CA GLU A 337 -24.45 17.59 14.56
C GLU A 337 -23.39 16.83 15.33
N LEU A 338 -23.09 15.59 14.92
CA LEU A 338 -22.11 14.75 15.60
C LEU A 338 -20.72 15.41 15.65
N ILE A 339 -20.34 16.10 14.60
CA ILE A 339 -19.03 16.77 14.53
C ILE A 339 -18.87 17.85 15.61
N ASP A 340 -19.97 18.41 16.13
CA ASP A 340 -19.97 19.42 17.18
C ASP A 340 -20.13 18.84 18.58
N GLN A 341 -20.39 17.54 18.69
CA GLN A 341 -20.45 16.84 19.99
C GLN A 341 -19.04 16.73 20.60
N PRO A 342 -18.82 17.13 21.86
CA PRO A 342 -17.48 17.16 22.45
C PRO A 342 -16.70 15.85 22.39
N LEU A 343 -17.36 14.71 22.64
CA LEU A 343 -16.73 13.38 22.55
C LEU A 343 -16.33 13.04 21.12
N MET A 344 -17.22 13.28 20.14
CA MET A 344 -16.95 13.02 18.73
C MET A 344 -15.81 13.91 18.21
N ARG A 345 -15.75 15.17 18.65
CA ARG A 345 -14.65 16.08 18.31
C ARG A 345 -13.30 15.51 18.75
N ASN A 346 -13.21 14.93 19.95
CA ASN A 346 -11.98 14.32 20.43
C ASN A 346 -11.62 13.08 19.59
N VAL A 347 -12.59 12.20 19.29
CA VAL A 347 -12.35 11.01 18.44
C VAL A 347 -11.85 11.40 17.04
N LEU A 348 -12.55 12.32 16.37
CA LEU A 348 -12.16 12.74 15.01
C LEU A 348 -10.82 13.48 15.00
N ALA A 349 -10.52 14.30 16.00
CA ALA A 349 -9.24 14.97 16.14
C ALA A 349 -8.09 13.98 16.34
N ASP A 350 -8.28 12.96 17.15
CA ASP A 350 -7.29 11.93 17.42
C ASP A 350 -7.04 11.03 16.18
N LEU A 351 -8.10 10.67 15.46
CA LEU A 351 -7.99 9.98 14.18
C LEU A 351 -7.31 10.86 13.12
N SER A 352 -7.59 12.17 13.09
CA SER A 352 -6.92 13.12 12.20
C SER A 352 -5.42 13.19 12.46
N LEU A 353 -5.04 13.25 13.72
CA LEU A 353 -3.64 13.25 14.16
C LEU A 353 -2.90 11.97 13.72
N GLU A 354 -3.51 10.81 13.92
CA GLU A 354 -2.96 9.52 13.48
C GLU A 354 -2.80 9.47 11.95
N SER A 355 -3.82 9.92 11.22
CA SER A 355 -3.85 9.97 9.75
C SER A 355 -2.75 10.89 9.20
N GLU A 356 -2.60 12.09 9.78
CA GLU A 356 -1.60 13.06 9.33
C GLU A 356 -0.17 12.57 9.59
N ALA A 357 0.09 11.97 10.75
CA ALA A 357 1.37 11.38 11.09
C ALA A 357 1.73 10.22 10.12
N ALA A 358 0.77 9.36 9.80
CA ALA A 358 0.96 8.26 8.86
C ALA A 358 1.22 8.77 7.43
N THR A 359 0.44 9.75 6.94
CA THR A 359 0.55 10.32 5.60
C THR A 359 1.88 11.06 5.43
N THR A 360 2.28 11.85 6.41
CA THR A 360 3.54 12.61 6.39
C THR A 360 4.74 11.67 6.32
N LEU A 361 4.75 10.59 7.09
CA LEU A 361 5.80 9.56 7.03
C LEU A 361 5.79 8.82 5.69
N ALA A 362 4.62 8.42 5.19
CA ALA A 362 4.50 7.68 3.94
C ALA A 362 5.05 8.48 2.74
N LEU A 363 4.71 9.76 2.63
CA LEU A 363 5.20 10.64 1.56
C LEU A 363 6.70 10.95 1.74
N ARG A 364 7.21 11.12 2.97
CA ARG A 364 8.65 11.25 3.21
C ARG A 364 9.45 10.04 2.70
N LEU A 365 8.92 8.83 2.90
CA LEU A 365 9.53 7.61 2.37
C LEU A 365 9.47 7.56 0.84
N ALA A 366 8.39 8.03 0.22
CA ALA A 366 8.29 8.11 -1.24
C ALA A 366 9.29 9.11 -1.82
N GLY A 367 9.49 10.27 -1.18
CA GLY A 367 10.54 11.22 -1.54
C GLY A 367 11.95 10.65 -1.37
N ALA A 368 12.17 9.85 -0.31
CA ALA A 368 13.43 9.14 -0.14
C ALA A 368 13.68 8.14 -1.26
N ALA A 369 12.66 7.40 -1.70
CA ALA A 369 12.76 6.48 -2.84
C ALA A 369 13.13 7.23 -4.13
N ASP A 370 12.55 8.41 -4.38
CA ASP A 370 12.87 9.26 -5.53
C ASP A 370 14.35 9.69 -5.50
N ARG A 371 14.81 10.26 -4.41
CA ARG A 371 16.20 10.73 -4.28
C ARG A 371 17.22 9.58 -4.28
N ALA A 372 16.88 8.44 -3.65
CA ALA A 372 17.73 7.25 -3.69
C ALA A 372 17.86 6.69 -5.11
N HIS A 373 16.77 6.70 -5.90
CA HIS A 373 16.80 6.32 -7.31
C HIS A 373 17.73 7.24 -8.13
N ARG A 374 17.76 8.52 -7.81
CA ARG A 374 18.65 9.54 -8.43
C ARG A 374 20.09 9.48 -7.94
N GLY A 375 20.46 8.53 -7.09
CA GLY A 375 21.83 8.29 -6.66
C GLY A 375 22.17 8.84 -5.27
N ASP A 376 21.23 9.42 -4.52
CA ASP A 376 21.49 9.89 -3.16
C ASP A 376 21.69 8.70 -2.22
N ALA A 377 22.92 8.57 -1.70
CA ALA A 377 23.31 7.47 -0.82
C ALA A 377 22.72 7.64 0.59
N GLY A 378 22.58 8.86 1.08
CA GLY A 378 21.97 9.14 2.38
C GLY A 378 20.50 8.78 2.40
N GLU A 379 19.77 9.16 1.36
CA GLU A 379 18.35 8.81 1.20
C GLU A 379 18.13 7.30 1.01
N ARG A 380 19.05 6.64 0.32
CA ARG A 380 19.02 5.17 0.23
C ARG A 380 19.22 4.51 1.59
N ALA A 381 20.17 4.99 2.38
CA ALA A 381 20.42 4.50 3.74
C ALA A 381 19.22 4.79 4.67
N PHE A 382 18.63 5.98 4.59
CA PHE A 382 17.41 6.32 5.31
C PHE A 382 16.26 5.40 4.92
N LEU A 383 15.97 5.25 3.63
CA LEU A 383 14.88 4.41 3.10
C LEU A 383 15.01 2.97 3.59
N ARG A 384 16.24 2.43 3.64
CA ARG A 384 16.52 1.05 4.08
C ARG A 384 16.00 0.74 5.47
N LEU A 385 16.19 1.62 6.43
CA LEU A 385 15.75 1.44 7.81
C LEU A 385 14.33 1.96 8.03
N ALA A 386 14.05 3.16 7.54
CA ALA A 386 12.78 3.85 7.78
C ALA A 386 11.58 3.14 7.14
N THR A 387 11.77 2.41 6.02
CA THR A 387 10.68 1.60 5.44
C THR A 387 10.25 0.47 6.37
N ALA A 388 11.19 -0.25 6.99
CA ALA A 388 10.84 -1.31 7.95
C ALA A 388 10.13 -0.74 9.19
N VAL A 389 10.57 0.42 9.68
CA VAL A 389 9.97 1.15 10.80
C VAL A 389 8.55 1.61 10.45
N GLY A 390 8.38 2.30 9.31
CA GLY A 390 7.09 2.81 8.85
C GLY A 390 6.10 1.68 8.58
N LYS A 391 6.53 0.61 7.88
CA LYS A 391 5.67 -0.54 7.61
C LYS A 391 5.23 -1.24 8.89
N TYR A 392 6.12 -1.43 9.85
CA TYR A 392 5.72 -1.99 11.15
C TYR A 392 4.60 -1.18 11.78
N TRP A 393 4.76 0.13 11.87
CA TRP A 393 3.87 0.98 12.66
C TRP A 393 2.58 1.33 11.92
N VAL A 394 2.67 1.95 10.75
CA VAL A 394 1.50 2.45 10.03
C VAL A 394 0.52 1.33 9.67
N CYS A 395 1.04 0.17 9.23
CA CYS A 395 0.17 -0.98 8.94
C CYS A 395 -0.49 -1.58 10.18
N LYS A 396 0.09 -1.44 11.37
CA LYS A 396 -0.55 -1.86 12.63
C LYS A 396 -1.60 -0.87 13.12
N ARG A 397 -1.43 0.40 12.80
CA ARG A 397 -2.38 1.43 13.21
C ARG A 397 -3.64 1.44 12.34
N GLN A 398 -3.53 1.02 11.08
CA GLN A 398 -4.68 1.01 10.16
C GLN A 398 -5.88 0.23 10.70
N PRO A 399 -5.80 -1.04 11.16
CA PRO A 399 -6.98 -1.78 11.61
C PRO A 399 -7.71 -1.12 12.79
N VAL A 400 -6.96 -0.57 13.75
CA VAL A 400 -7.56 0.06 14.93
C VAL A 400 -8.17 1.42 14.59
N ALA A 401 -7.53 2.21 13.74
CA ALA A 401 -8.08 3.49 13.28
C ALA A 401 -9.33 3.32 12.41
N VAL A 402 -9.35 2.30 11.53
CA VAL A 402 -10.52 2.01 10.69
C VAL A 402 -11.68 1.46 11.53
N ALA A 403 -11.40 0.65 12.58
CA ALA A 403 -12.42 0.18 13.51
C ALA A 403 -13.09 1.35 14.26
N GLU A 404 -12.31 2.29 14.76
CA GLU A 404 -12.82 3.49 15.43
C GLU A 404 -13.65 4.37 14.48
N ALA A 405 -13.13 4.59 13.26
CA ALA A 405 -13.86 5.35 12.24
C ALA A 405 -15.20 4.69 11.86
N LEU A 406 -15.24 3.36 11.76
CA LEU A 406 -16.46 2.59 11.54
C LEU A 406 -17.46 2.81 12.67
N GLU A 407 -17.00 2.79 13.93
CA GLU A 407 -17.84 3.03 15.12
C GLU A 407 -18.47 4.42 15.09
N CYS A 408 -17.78 5.44 14.55
CA CYS A 408 -18.32 6.80 14.40
C CYS A 408 -19.63 6.84 13.58
N LEU A 409 -19.85 5.89 12.68
CA LEU A 409 -21.08 5.79 11.88
C LEU A 409 -22.21 5.04 12.62
N GLY A 410 -21.93 4.47 13.79
CA GLY A 410 -22.88 3.60 14.50
C GLY A 410 -23.29 2.39 13.67
N GLY A 411 -24.55 1.98 13.72
CA GLY A 411 -25.06 0.85 12.94
C GLY A 411 -24.86 0.98 11.44
N ASN A 412 -24.86 2.20 10.90
CA ASN A 412 -24.60 2.45 9.48
C ASN A 412 -23.18 2.05 9.07
N GLY A 413 -22.19 2.15 9.96
CA GLY A 413 -20.81 1.72 9.71
C GLY A 413 -20.66 0.20 9.59
N TYR A 414 -21.62 -0.57 10.10
CA TYR A 414 -21.63 -2.02 10.04
C TYR A 414 -22.41 -2.59 8.84
N ASP A 415 -23.10 -1.71 8.11
CA ASP A 415 -23.82 -2.05 6.87
C ASP A 415 -22.85 -2.00 5.68
N GLU A 416 -22.86 -3.05 4.84
CA GLU A 416 -22.01 -3.14 3.64
C GLU A 416 -22.22 -1.96 2.67
N ALA A 417 -23.43 -1.38 2.63
CA ALA A 417 -23.76 -0.25 1.77
C ALA A 417 -22.97 1.03 2.11
N SER A 418 -22.44 1.15 3.34
CA SER A 418 -21.61 2.29 3.75
C SER A 418 -20.19 2.24 3.17
N GLY A 419 -19.71 1.10 2.69
CA GLY A 419 -18.33 0.87 2.30
C GLY A 419 -17.35 0.69 3.47
N MET A 420 -17.73 1.03 4.71
CA MET A 420 -16.86 0.89 5.90
C MET A 420 -16.47 -0.56 6.19
N PRO A 421 -17.37 -1.58 6.08
CA PRO A 421 -16.99 -2.97 6.26
C PRO A 421 -15.91 -3.41 5.26
N ARG A 422 -15.94 -2.94 4.01
CA ARG A 422 -14.89 -3.19 3.02
C ARG A 422 -13.55 -2.62 3.47
N LEU A 423 -13.49 -1.36 3.90
CA LEU A 423 -12.27 -0.73 4.44
C LEU A 423 -11.73 -1.48 5.65
N TYR A 424 -12.62 -1.92 6.55
CA TYR A 424 -12.22 -2.68 7.73
C TYR A 424 -11.64 -4.06 7.39
N ARG A 425 -12.25 -4.80 6.46
CA ARG A 425 -11.73 -6.09 6.01
C ARG A 425 -10.38 -5.98 5.29
N GLU A 426 -10.14 -4.87 4.62
CA GLU A 426 -8.89 -4.58 3.94
C GLU A 426 -7.73 -4.24 4.91
N ALA A 427 -8.05 -3.53 5.98
CA ALA A 427 -7.09 -2.91 6.88
C ALA A 427 -5.99 -3.85 7.46
N PRO A 428 -6.24 -5.13 7.81
CA PRO A 428 -5.22 -6.01 8.36
C PRO A 428 -4.16 -6.47 7.36
N LEU A 429 -4.47 -6.47 6.05
CA LEU A 429 -3.67 -7.14 5.02
C LEU A 429 -2.25 -6.59 4.93
N ASN A 430 -2.10 -5.26 4.91
CA ASN A 430 -0.80 -4.61 4.83
C ASN A 430 0.10 -4.91 6.04
N GLY A 431 -0.46 -5.29 7.18
CA GLY A 431 0.28 -5.76 8.36
C GLY A 431 0.79 -7.20 8.25
N ILE A 432 0.37 -7.95 7.22
CA ILE A 432 0.64 -9.38 7.04
C ILE A 432 1.61 -9.63 5.88
N TRP A 433 1.24 -9.23 4.66
CA TRP A 433 2.05 -9.46 3.47
C TRP A 433 3.33 -8.60 3.45
N GLU A 434 4.29 -8.91 2.59
CA GLU A 434 5.61 -8.24 2.49
C GLU A 434 6.41 -8.27 3.81
N GLY A 435 6.11 -9.24 4.63
CA GLY A 435 6.65 -9.42 5.97
C GLY A 435 5.73 -8.84 7.06
N SER A 436 5.33 -9.72 7.98
CA SER A 436 4.53 -9.35 9.16
C SER A 436 5.29 -8.42 10.12
N GLY A 437 4.62 -7.96 11.17
CA GLY A 437 5.24 -7.08 12.16
C GLY A 437 6.53 -7.62 12.75
N ASN A 438 6.61 -8.92 13.08
CA ASN A 438 7.84 -9.51 13.59
C ASN A 438 8.97 -9.50 12.55
N VAL A 439 8.64 -9.76 11.28
CA VAL A 439 9.62 -9.75 10.20
C VAL A 439 10.21 -8.34 10.02
N ASN A 440 9.39 -7.30 10.05
CA ASN A 440 9.87 -5.92 9.94
C ASN A 440 10.68 -5.47 11.16
N ALA A 441 10.28 -5.87 12.38
CA ALA A 441 11.05 -5.59 13.59
C ALA A 441 12.42 -6.26 13.56
N LEU A 442 12.51 -7.52 13.09
CA LEU A 442 13.78 -8.23 12.91
C LEU A 442 14.61 -7.64 11.76
N ASP A 443 13.97 -7.15 10.71
CA ASP A 443 14.68 -6.50 9.59
C ASP A 443 15.28 -5.15 10.02
N MET A 444 14.58 -4.39 10.87
CA MET A 444 15.16 -3.22 11.54
C MET A 444 16.43 -3.59 12.31
N LEU A 445 16.40 -4.61 13.17
CA LEU A 445 17.58 -5.06 13.91
C LEU A 445 18.74 -5.49 12.99
N ARG A 446 18.40 -6.14 11.86
CA ARG A 446 19.39 -6.54 10.86
C ARG A 446 20.04 -5.32 10.18
N ALA A 447 19.25 -4.29 9.84
CA ALA A 447 19.76 -3.04 9.29
C ALA A 447 20.71 -2.36 10.28
N LEU A 448 20.32 -2.22 11.54
CA LEU A 448 21.14 -1.62 12.60
C LEU A 448 22.49 -2.31 12.79
N THR A 449 22.56 -3.63 12.56
CA THR A 449 23.81 -4.39 12.78
C THR A 449 24.69 -4.52 11.54
N ARG A 450 24.11 -4.49 10.33
CA ARG A 450 24.83 -4.75 9.07
C ARG A 450 25.06 -3.52 8.21
N GLU A 451 24.30 -2.47 8.43
CA GLU A 451 24.22 -1.27 7.62
C GLU A 451 24.16 -0.03 8.54
N PRO A 452 25.25 0.25 9.31
CA PRO A 452 25.27 1.31 10.33
C PRO A 452 24.93 2.69 9.76
N GLU A 453 25.24 2.95 8.49
CA GLU A 453 24.87 4.17 7.75
C GLU A 453 23.35 4.40 7.75
N SER A 454 22.54 3.34 7.85
CA SER A 454 21.08 3.48 7.94
C SER A 454 20.63 4.10 9.26
N LEU A 455 21.31 3.79 10.37
CA LEU A 455 21.06 4.42 11.65
C LEU A 455 21.54 5.88 11.67
N GLU A 456 22.67 6.17 11.04
CA GLU A 456 23.18 7.54 10.91
C GLU A 456 22.19 8.41 10.13
N ALA A 457 21.69 7.91 8.99
CA ALA A 457 20.69 8.60 8.17
C ALA A 457 19.37 8.83 8.92
N LEU A 458 18.86 7.82 9.64
CA LEU A 458 17.67 7.96 10.48
C LEU A 458 17.90 8.98 11.60
N SER A 459 19.08 8.95 12.23
CA SER A 459 19.45 9.88 13.30
C SER A 459 19.56 11.31 12.80
N ALA A 460 20.08 11.53 11.59
CA ALA A 460 20.13 12.83 10.96
C ALA A 460 18.72 13.37 10.65
N GLU A 461 17.83 12.53 10.13
CA GLU A 461 16.44 12.89 9.86
C GLU A 461 15.69 13.32 11.14
N ILE A 462 15.80 12.54 12.21
CA ILE A 462 15.19 12.88 13.50
C ILE A 462 15.85 14.11 14.11
N GLY A 463 17.18 14.21 14.03
CA GLY A 463 17.98 15.31 14.57
C GLY A 463 17.71 16.67 13.91
N ALA A 464 17.13 16.68 12.70
CA ALA A 464 16.74 17.91 12.03
C ALA A 464 15.65 18.72 12.79
N ALA A 465 14.95 18.11 13.76
CA ALA A 465 14.00 18.77 14.66
C ALA A 465 14.57 19.04 16.06
N ALA A 466 15.85 18.81 16.29
CA ALA A 466 16.45 18.93 17.63
C ALA A 466 16.27 20.35 18.23
N GLY A 467 15.84 20.42 19.47
CA GLY A 467 15.59 21.66 20.20
C GLY A 467 14.25 22.33 19.91
N ALA A 468 13.47 21.83 18.95
CA ALA A 468 12.17 22.41 18.62
C ALA A 468 11.04 21.98 19.59
N ASP A 469 11.12 20.79 20.17
CA ASP A 469 10.17 20.30 21.20
C ASP A 469 10.90 19.43 22.24
N ALA A 470 10.79 19.81 23.51
CA ALA A 470 11.49 19.12 24.61
C ALA A 470 11.02 17.66 24.80
N ARG A 471 9.75 17.35 24.47
CA ARG A 471 9.17 16.00 24.56
C ARG A 471 9.76 15.09 23.47
N LEU A 472 9.91 15.63 22.26
CA LEU A 472 10.59 14.95 21.16
C LEU A 472 12.06 14.67 21.50
N ASP A 473 12.78 15.68 22.03
CA ASP A 473 14.19 15.53 22.43
C ASP A 473 14.35 14.47 23.53
N ALA A 474 13.43 14.43 24.47
CA ALA A 474 13.41 13.41 25.53
C ALA A 474 13.17 12.00 24.95
N ALA A 475 12.14 11.83 24.13
CA ALA A 475 11.80 10.57 23.49
C ALA A 475 12.95 10.07 22.58
N TRP A 476 13.61 10.96 21.84
CA TRP A 476 14.78 10.61 21.03
C TRP A 476 15.98 10.17 21.87
N ARG A 477 16.23 10.82 22.99
CA ARG A 477 17.29 10.44 23.92
C ARG A 477 17.06 9.05 24.52
N GLU A 478 15.82 8.76 24.92
CA GLU A 478 15.42 7.44 25.40
C GLU A 478 15.60 6.37 24.33
N LEU A 479 15.15 6.64 23.11
CA LEU A 479 15.28 5.70 22.00
C LEU A 479 16.76 5.40 21.70
N ARG A 480 17.63 6.40 21.70
CA ARG A 480 19.07 6.18 21.51
C ARG A 480 19.66 5.28 22.60
N ALA A 481 19.24 5.46 23.84
CA ALA A 481 19.68 4.61 24.95
C ALA A 481 19.19 3.16 24.77
N GLU A 482 17.96 2.97 24.28
CA GLU A 482 17.42 1.63 23.95
C GLU A 482 18.16 0.96 22.78
N LEU A 483 18.50 1.71 21.74
CA LEU A 483 19.25 1.23 20.57
C LEU A 483 20.69 0.83 20.91
N ALA A 484 21.30 1.48 21.88
CA ALA A 484 22.66 1.19 22.33
C ALA A 484 22.78 -0.09 23.16
N ARG A 485 21.66 -0.71 23.56
CA ARG A 485 21.65 -1.92 24.40
C ARG A 485 21.54 -3.16 23.52
N PRO A 486 22.56 -4.02 23.43
CA PRO A 486 22.53 -5.24 22.63
C PRO A 486 21.74 -6.38 23.30
N GLU A 487 21.59 -6.35 24.64
CA GLU A 487 20.96 -7.42 25.40
C GLU A 487 19.47 -7.51 25.05
N ASP A 488 18.99 -8.73 24.86
CA ASP A 488 17.59 -9.05 24.58
C ASP A 488 17.01 -8.27 23.37
N ALA A 489 17.86 -7.88 22.41
CA ALA A 489 17.45 -7.04 21.29
C ALA A 489 16.22 -7.60 20.55
N GLN A 490 16.16 -8.92 20.31
CA GLN A 490 15.00 -9.54 19.64
C GLN A 490 13.72 -9.47 20.48
N LEU A 491 13.81 -9.67 21.79
CA LEU A 491 12.66 -9.57 22.70
C LEU A 491 12.10 -8.14 22.73
N ARG A 492 12.98 -7.13 22.67
CA ARG A 492 12.62 -5.71 22.67
C ARG A 492 12.30 -5.12 21.31
N ALA A 493 12.55 -5.86 20.21
CA ALA A 493 12.49 -5.35 18.83
C ALA A 493 11.18 -4.61 18.51
N ARG A 494 10.04 -5.15 18.93
CA ARG A 494 8.74 -4.52 18.69
C ARG A 494 8.57 -3.19 19.41
N ARG A 495 9.05 -3.09 20.65
CA ARG A 495 9.04 -1.85 21.42
C ARG A 495 9.96 -0.79 20.80
N VAL A 496 11.15 -1.21 20.37
CA VAL A 496 12.15 -0.32 19.75
C VAL A 496 11.64 0.23 18.41
N VAL A 497 11.09 -0.63 17.54
CA VAL A 497 10.58 -0.19 16.23
C VAL A 497 9.36 0.72 16.36
N GLU A 498 8.48 0.48 17.34
CA GLU A 498 7.34 1.36 17.64
C GLU A 498 7.82 2.74 18.09
N ARG A 499 8.74 2.81 19.07
CA ARG A 499 9.32 4.07 19.50
C ARG A 499 10.06 4.80 18.39
N ALA A 500 10.80 4.07 17.54
CA ALA A 500 11.46 4.66 16.38
C ALA A 500 10.45 5.30 15.40
N ALA A 501 9.32 4.65 15.15
CA ALA A 501 8.26 5.19 14.31
C ALA A 501 7.64 6.46 14.92
N LEU A 502 7.31 6.45 16.21
CA LEU A 502 6.70 7.60 16.88
C LEU A 502 7.66 8.80 16.93
N VAL A 503 8.94 8.57 17.23
CA VAL A 503 9.95 9.65 17.24
C VAL A 503 10.18 10.21 15.83
N LEU A 504 10.23 9.34 14.81
CA LEU A 504 10.35 9.78 13.41
C LEU A 504 9.13 10.58 12.98
N GLN A 505 7.91 10.11 13.26
CA GLN A 505 6.67 10.86 12.97
C GLN A 505 6.64 12.20 13.71
N GLY A 506 7.00 12.23 14.98
CA GLY A 506 7.10 13.45 15.77
C GLY A 506 8.07 14.47 15.18
N SER A 507 9.26 14.02 14.76
CA SER A 507 10.25 14.87 14.09
C SER A 507 9.70 15.45 12.78
N LEU A 508 9.02 14.64 11.98
CA LEU A 508 8.41 15.10 10.73
C LEU A 508 7.30 16.12 10.98
N LEU A 509 6.42 15.87 11.94
CA LEU A 509 5.32 16.77 12.27
C LEU A 509 5.82 18.10 12.85
N VAL A 510 6.80 18.08 13.74
CA VAL A 510 7.41 19.30 14.31
C VAL A 510 7.99 20.20 13.21
N ARG A 511 8.55 19.62 12.16
CA ARG A 511 9.14 20.38 11.05
C ARG A 511 8.15 20.83 9.97
N HIS A 512 7.07 20.09 9.78
CA HIS A 512 6.28 20.20 8.54
C HIS A 512 4.78 20.39 8.75
N ALA A 513 4.24 20.05 9.92
CA ALA A 513 2.82 20.22 10.22
C ALA A 513 2.55 21.55 10.94
N PRO A 514 1.29 22.01 11.00
CA PRO A 514 0.90 23.11 11.86
C PRO A 514 1.29 22.87 13.34
N ALA A 515 1.64 23.93 14.05
CA ALA A 515 2.12 23.85 15.43
C ALA A 515 1.15 23.08 16.37
N ALA A 516 -0.17 23.26 16.20
CA ALA A 516 -1.17 22.56 16.98
C ALA A 516 -1.15 21.03 16.75
N VAL A 517 -0.87 20.57 15.53
CA VAL A 517 -0.73 19.14 15.20
C VAL A 517 0.53 18.58 15.84
N ALA A 518 1.65 19.27 15.72
CA ALA A 518 2.92 18.87 16.34
C ALA A 518 2.80 18.80 17.87
N ASP A 519 2.18 19.81 18.49
CA ASP A 519 1.96 19.88 19.93
C ASP A 519 1.10 18.71 20.42
N ALA A 520 -0.05 18.47 19.78
CA ALA A 520 -0.96 17.37 20.12
C ALA A 520 -0.28 16.00 19.98
N PHE A 521 0.54 15.80 18.93
CA PHE A 521 1.29 14.56 18.74
C PHE A 521 2.36 14.37 19.83
N CYS A 522 3.16 15.39 20.09
CA CYS A 522 4.21 15.31 21.12
C CYS A 522 3.62 15.10 22.53
N ALA A 523 2.49 15.74 22.85
CA ALA A 523 1.82 15.55 24.12
C ALA A 523 1.28 14.12 24.28
N SER A 524 0.51 13.66 23.30
CA SER A 524 -0.18 12.37 23.39
C SER A 524 0.74 11.18 23.11
N ARG A 525 1.50 11.18 22.02
CA ARG A 525 2.26 9.99 21.54
C ARG A 525 3.68 9.90 22.12
N LEU A 526 4.31 11.03 22.42
CA LEU A 526 5.69 11.03 22.95
C LEU A 526 5.73 11.20 24.46
N ALA A 527 4.96 12.13 25.03
CA ALA A 527 4.88 12.31 26.49
C ALA A 527 3.86 11.36 27.17
N GLY A 528 3.00 10.70 26.39
CA GLY A 528 2.06 9.69 26.91
C GLY A 528 0.82 10.26 27.59
N ASP A 529 0.47 11.53 27.33
CA ASP A 529 -0.75 12.16 27.86
C ASP A 529 -1.96 11.76 27.00
N GLN A 530 -2.29 10.47 27.04
CA GLN A 530 -3.43 9.86 26.36
C GLN A 530 -3.83 8.53 26.99
N GLY A 531 -5.06 8.06 26.71
CA GLY A 531 -5.49 6.69 27.01
C GLY A 531 -5.05 5.70 25.91
N LEU A 532 -5.57 4.47 26.00
CA LEU A 532 -5.28 3.40 25.03
C LEU A 532 -6.22 3.44 23.80
N ALA A 533 -7.43 3.96 23.95
CA ALA A 533 -8.40 4.14 22.88
C ALA A 533 -8.23 5.50 22.20
N PHE A 534 -8.76 5.63 20.98
CA PHE A 534 -8.91 6.95 20.34
C PHE A 534 -9.90 7.84 21.11
N GLY A 535 -9.85 9.15 20.87
CA GLY A 535 -10.71 10.12 21.53
C GLY A 535 -10.29 10.46 22.97
N THR A 536 -9.02 10.27 23.29
CA THR A 536 -8.47 10.50 24.62
C THR A 536 -7.38 11.57 24.65
N LEU A 537 -7.38 12.47 23.67
CA LEU A 537 -6.47 13.62 23.65
C LEU A 537 -6.75 14.54 24.86
N PRO A 538 -5.70 15.16 25.43
CA PRO A 538 -5.85 16.01 26.61
C PRO A 538 -6.74 17.24 26.34
N ALA A 539 -7.41 17.74 27.38
CA ALA A 539 -8.37 18.85 27.28
C ALA A 539 -7.77 20.16 26.75
N GLY A 540 -6.44 20.34 26.86
CA GLY A 540 -5.72 21.50 26.33
C GLY A 540 -5.42 21.46 24.84
N THR A 541 -5.81 20.38 24.14
CA THR A 541 -5.60 20.23 22.70
C THR A 541 -6.42 21.26 21.90
N ASP A 542 -5.81 21.85 20.86
CA ASP A 542 -6.52 22.69 19.89
C ASP A 542 -7.33 21.82 18.91
N PHE A 543 -8.51 21.37 19.36
CA PHE A 543 -9.41 20.55 18.56
C PHE A 543 -9.86 21.24 17.26
N ALA A 544 -9.98 22.57 17.25
CA ALA A 544 -10.42 23.28 16.05
C ALA A 544 -9.36 23.20 14.94
N ALA A 545 -8.08 23.36 15.30
CA ALA A 545 -6.99 23.23 14.36
C ALA A 545 -6.87 21.80 13.80
N LEU A 546 -7.02 20.76 14.64
CA LEU A 546 -6.98 19.37 14.19
C LEU A 546 -8.16 19.01 13.28
N LEU A 547 -9.38 19.43 13.64
CA LEU A 547 -10.58 19.20 12.83
C LEU A 547 -10.55 19.97 11.50
N GLY A 548 -9.83 21.09 11.42
CA GLY A 548 -9.54 21.81 10.18
C GLY A 548 -8.66 21.03 9.20
N ARG A 549 -8.05 19.92 9.62
CA ARG A 549 -7.20 19.03 8.81
C ARG A 549 -7.94 17.77 8.32
N LEU A 550 -9.23 17.65 8.67
CA LEU A 550 -10.06 16.53 8.17
C LEU A 550 -10.17 16.59 6.64
N PRO A 551 -10.15 15.44 5.97
CA PRO A 551 -10.42 15.38 4.54
C PRO A 551 -11.84 15.87 4.23
N ALA A 552 -12.03 16.33 2.99
CA ALA A 552 -13.29 16.89 2.51
C ALA A 552 -14.45 15.89 2.61
#